data_0d1daa36a3e769267f93f45bdd98e827
#
_entry.id   0d1daa36a3e769267f93f45bdd98e827
#
_cell.length_a   1.000
_cell.length_b   1.000
_cell.length_c   1.000
_cell.angle_alpha   90.00
_cell.angle_beta   90.00
_cell.angle_gamma   90.00
#
_symmetry.space_group_name_H-M   'P 1'
#
loop_
_entity.id
_entity.type
_entity.pdbx_description
1 polymer ?
#
loop_
_entity_poly.entity_id
_entity_poly.type
_entity_poly.pdbx_seq_one_letter_code
_entity_poly.pdbx_strand_id
1 'polypeptide(L)'
;MENIVITTYRGLSLVSGNISIRQLFEFIRGDVYRDRIRRLREAMEAGDTAKADRMKKQLPYHTITATYVKERLAYSLDKYQDIITVDCDDMPAEKLPEFRQLANDCPDTLGSFISPRM
;
A
#
# COMPACT_ATOMS: atom_id res chain seq x y z
N MET A 1 1.95 4.14 -17.31
CA MET A 1 1.33 4.10 -15.96
C MET A 1 -0.20 4.09 -16.01
N GLU A 2 -0.84 4.77 -16.93
CA GLU A 2 -2.32 4.86 -16.99
C GLU A 2 -3.02 3.52 -17.22
N ASN A 3 -2.36 2.59 -17.91
CA ASN A 3 -2.93 1.29 -18.26
C ASN A 3 -2.66 0.19 -17.20
N ILE A 4 -1.98 0.53 -16.10
CA ILE A 4 -1.69 -0.45 -15.05
C ILE A 4 -2.89 -0.52 -14.11
N VAL A 5 -3.49 -1.71 -14.06
CA VAL A 5 -4.66 -2.00 -13.22
C VAL A 5 -4.23 -2.89 -12.06
N ILE A 6 -4.70 -2.56 -10.88
CA ILE A 6 -4.42 -3.31 -9.65
C ILE A 6 -5.74 -3.76 -9.03
N THR A 7 -5.67 -4.81 -8.22
CA THR A 7 -6.84 -5.32 -7.51
C THR A 7 -6.92 -4.74 -6.11
N THR A 8 -8.12 -4.34 -5.70
CA THR A 8 -8.44 -3.88 -4.35
C THR A 8 -9.23 -4.95 -3.62
N TYR A 9 -9.06 -5.02 -2.31
CA TYR A 9 -9.66 -6.07 -1.48
C TYR A 9 -10.49 -5.48 -0.35
N ARG A 10 -11.58 -6.19 -0.05
CA ARG A 10 -12.34 -6.00 1.17
C ARG A 10 -11.77 -6.97 2.20
N GLY A 11 -11.20 -6.44 3.29
CA GLY A 11 -10.44 -7.25 4.24
C GLY A 11 -9.15 -7.78 3.63
N LEU A 12 -8.76 -8.99 4.01
CA LEU A 12 -7.43 -9.54 3.67
C LEU A 12 -7.37 -10.25 2.32
N SER A 13 -8.48 -10.75 1.79
CA SER A 13 -8.43 -11.65 0.64
C SER A 13 -9.55 -11.51 -0.39
N LEU A 14 -10.72 -10.98 -0.03
CA LEU A 14 -11.85 -10.90 -0.95
C LEU A 14 -11.75 -9.70 -1.88
N VAL A 15 -11.78 -9.94 -3.18
CA VAL A 15 -11.71 -8.88 -4.18
C VAL A 15 -12.95 -7.98 -4.10
N SER A 16 -12.75 -6.67 -4.01
CA SER A 16 -13.81 -5.67 -4.10
C SER A 16 -13.88 -5.02 -5.48
N GLY A 17 -12.79 -5.02 -6.23
CA GLY A 17 -12.74 -4.47 -7.58
C GLY A 17 -11.32 -4.20 -8.04
N ASN A 18 -11.23 -3.53 -9.17
CA ASN A 18 -9.95 -3.10 -9.76
C ASN A 18 -9.93 -1.58 -9.88
N ILE A 19 -8.77 -1.00 -9.66
CA ILE A 19 -8.51 0.43 -9.88
C ILE A 19 -7.20 0.58 -10.66
N SER A 20 -6.98 1.76 -11.24
CA SER A 20 -5.68 2.06 -11.84
C SER A 20 -4.64 2.32 -10.75
N ILE A 21 -3.37 2.06 -11.05
CA ILE A 21 -2.27 2.39 -10.13
C ILE A 21 -2.21 3.89 -9.86
N ARG A 22 -2.54 4.71 -10.83
CA ARG A 22 -2.65 6.17 -10.66
C ARG A 22 -3.67 6.52 -9.59
N GLN A 23 -4.82 5.88 -9.61
CA GLN A 23 -5.90 6.11 -8.65
C GLN A 23 -5.47 5.69 -7.24
N LEU A 24 -4.72 4.60 -7.10
CA LEU A 24 -4.13 4.22 -5.81
C LEU A 24 -3.21 5.32 -5.27
N PHE A 25 -2.31 5.85 -6.10
CA PHE A 25 -1.41 6.92 -5.66
C PHE A 25 -2.16 8.20 -5.30
N GLU A 26 -3.24 8.52 -6.01
CA GLU A 26 -4.12 9.65 -5.66
C GLU A 26 -4.78 9.45 -4.30
N PHE A 27 -5.24 8.23 -3.99
CA PHE A 27 -5.81 7.92 -2.68
C PHE A 27 -4.76 8.03 -1.56
N ILE A 28 -3.54 7.56 -1.79
CA ILE A 28 -2.44 7.66 -0.81
C ILE A 28 -2.05 9.11 -0.57
N ARG A 29 -1.98 9.91 -1.62
CA ARG A 29 -1.57 11.33 -1.58
C ARG A 29 -2.64 12.23 -1.00
N GLY A 30 -3.91 11.90 -1.23
CA GLY A 30 -5.06 12.71 -0.87
C GLY A 30 -5.60 12.45 0.52
N ASP A 31 -6.87 12.75 0.72
CA ASP A 31 -7.53 12.74 2.02
C ASP A 31 -8.26 11.43 2.33
N VAL A 32 -8.35 10.49 1.36
CA VAL A 32 -9.19 9.30 1.49
C VAL A 32 -8.86 8.46 2.73
N TYR A 33 -7.56 8.30 3.02
CA TYR A 33 -7.08 7.50 4.16
C TYR A 33 -6.46 8.32 5.27
N ARG A 34 -6.41 9.65 5.14
CA ARG A 34 -5.69 10.55 6.05
C ARG A 34 -6.08 10.34 7.51
N ASP A 35 -7.36 10.39 7.82
CA ASP A 35 -7.84 10.27 9.20
C ASP A 35 -7.59 8.88 9.78
N ARG A 36 -7.77 7.83 8.98
CA ARG A 36 -7.50 6.45 9.42
C ARG A 36 -6.03 6.25 9.74
N ILE A 37 -5.15 6.73 8.87
CA ILE A 37 -3.70 6.62 9.05
C ILE A 37 -3.25 7.46 10.25
N ARG A 38 -3.77 8.66 10.41
CA ARG A 38 -3.47 9.52 11.56
C ARG A 38 -3.82 8.82 12.89
N ARG A 39 -5.01 8.26 12.98
CA ARG A 39 -5.46 7.53 14.19
C ARG A 39 -4.60 6.30 14.46
N LEU A 40 -4.20 5.58 13.41
CA LEU A 40 -3.32 4.43 13.54
C LEU A 40 -1.96 4.84 14.11
N ARG A 41 -1.37 5.90 13.58
CA ARG A 41 -0.08 6.43 14.05
C ARG A 41 -0.17 6.96 15.48
N GLU A 42 -1.26 7.61 15.86
CA GLU A 42 -1.53 8.02 17.23
C GLU A 42 -1.57 6.82 18.19
N ALA A 43 -2.23 5.73 17.79
CA ALA A 43 -2.26 4.50 18.57
C ALA A 43 -0.85 3.90 18.75
N MET A 44 -0.02 3.93 17.73
CA MET A 44 1.37 3.47 17.82
C MET A 44 2.20 4.33 18.75
N GLU A 45 2.07 5.65 18.68
CA GLU A 45 2.76 6.60 19.57
C GLU A 45 2.34 6.41 21.03
N ALA A 46 1.07 6.06 21.26
CA ALA A 46 0.56 5.76 22.60
C ALA A 46 0.98 4.37 23.11
N GLY A 47 1.68 3.57 22.30
CA GLY A 47 2.11 2.22 22.68
C GLY A 47 1.01 1.16 22.56
N ASP A 48 -0.16 1.50 22.03
CA ASP A 48 -1.28 0.56 21.84
C ASP A 48 -1.13 -0.18 20.51
N THR A 49 -0.20 -1.13 20.46
CA THR A 49 0.10 -1.89 19.25
C THR A 49 -1.06 -2.78 18.80
N ALA A 50 -1.84 -3.32 19.74
CA ALA A 50 -3.01 -4.13 19.41
C ALA A 50 -4.07 -3.33 18.67
N LYS A 51 -4.33 -2.08 19.11
CA LYS A 51 -5.25 -1.18 18.44
C LYS A 51 -4.73 -0.79 17.05
N ALA A 52 -3.44 -0.47 16.95
CA ALA A 52 -2.81 -0.14 15.67
C ALA A 52 -2.91 -1.30 14.68
N ASP A 53 -2.71 -2.54 15.11
CA ASP A 53 -2.84 -3.72 14.27
C ASP A 53 -4.28 -3.93 13.76
N ARG A 54 -5.26 -3.74 14.64
CA ARG A 54 -6.67 -3.80 14.23
C ARG A 54 -7.00 -2.73 13.19
N MET A 55 -6.54 -1.51 13.41
CA MET A 55 -6.77 -0.40 12.49
C MET A 55 -6.10 -0.63 11.14
N LYS A 56 -4.88 -1.18 11.13
CA LYS A 56 -4.18 -1.54 9.90
C LYS A 56 -4.97 -2.57 9.09
N LYS A 57 -5.50 -3.58 9.75
CA LYS A 57 -6.31 -4.63 9.09
C LYS A 57 -7.63 -4.11 8.51
N GLN A 58 -8.12 -2.98 8.97
CA GLN A 58 -9.32 -2.33 8.44
C GLN A 58 -9.05 -1.44 7.22
N LEU A 59 -7.78 -1.13 6.93
CA LEU A 59 -7.42 -0.39 5.73
C LEU A 59 -7.65 -1.27 4.50
N PRO A 60 -8.04 -0.70 3.35
CA PRO A 60 -8.11 -1.45 2.10
C PRO A 60 -6.77 -2.03 1.71
N TYR A 61 -6.80 -3.24 1.17
CA TYR A 61 -5.62 -3.92 0.65
C TYR A 61 -5.58 -3.81 -0.86
N HIS A 62 -4.37 -3.80 -1.41
CA HIS A 62 -4.15 -3.74 -2.85
C HIS A 62 -3.02 -4.69 -3.23
N THR A 63 -3.16 -5.39 -4.37
CA THR A 63 -2.05 -6.12 -4.98
C THR A 63 -1.62 -5.40 -6.25
N ILE A 64 -0.35 -5.01 -6.29
CA ILE A 64 0.22 -4.22 -7.39
C ILE A 64 0.81 -5.13 -8.46
N THR A 65 1.39 -6.25 -8.06
CA THR A 65 2.11 -7.17 -8.94
C THR A 65 1.21 -8.06 -9.78
N ALA A 66 -0.05 -8.21 -9.39
CA ALA A 66 -1.01 -9.07 -10.10
C ALA A 66 -2.45 -8.63 -9.85
N THR A 67 -3.36 -9.00 -10.76
CA THR A 67 -4.80 -8.88 -10.56
C THR A 67 -5.41 -10.24 -10.26
N TYR A 68 -6.52 -10.24 -9.51
CA TYR A 68 -7.25 -11.43 -9.09
C TYR A 68 -8.74 -11.26 -9.32
N VAL A 69 -9.46 -12.38 -9.53
CA VAL A 69 -10.90 -12.35 -9.84
C VAL A 69 -11.76 -12.33 -8.58
N LYS A 70 -11.57 -13.28 -7.67
CA LYS A 70 -12.39 -13.42 -6.45
C LYS A 70 -11.61 -13.22 -5.16
N GLU A 71 -10.47 -13.88 -5.05
CA GLU A 71 -9.66 -13.95 -3.84
C GLU A 71 -8.19 -13.83 -4.19
N ARG A 72 -7.39 -13.45 -3.21
CA ARG A 72 -5.93 -13.39 -3.35
C ARG A 72 -5.33 -14.78 -3.15
N LEU A 73 -5.66 -15.72 -4.04
CA LEU A 73 -5.16 -17.08 -4.06
C LEU A 73 -4.77 -17.46 -5.48
N ALA A 74 -3.84 -18.40 -5.63
CA ALA A 74 -3.26 -18.76 -6.91
C ALA A 74 -4.31 -19.14 -7.98
N TYR A 75 -5.35 -19.86 -7.59
CA TYR A 75 -6.41 -20.26 -8.51
C TYR A 75 -7.25 -19.11 -9.05
N SER A 76 -7.23 -17.97 -8.38
CA SER A 76 -8.01 -16.78 -8.73
C SER A 76 -7.18 -15.72 -9.45
N LEU A 77 -5.91 -16.03 -9.75
CA LEU A 77 -5.01 -15.14 -10.48
C LEU A 77 -5.55 -14.87 -11.87
N ASP A 78 -5.66 -13.59 -12.23
CA ASP A 78 -6.09 -13.15 -13.54
C ASP A 78 -4.88 -12.78 -14.42
N LYS A 79 -4.07 -11.82 -13.97
CA LYS A 79 -2.95 -11.31 -14.77
C LYS A 79 -1.80 -10.85 -13.88
N TYR A 80 -0.57 -11.20 -14.25
CA TYR A 80 0.63 -10.59 -13.69
C TYR A 80 0.89 -9.24 -14.33
N GLN A 81 1.34 -8.27 -13.52
CA GLN A 81 1.88 -7.00 -13.99
C GLN A 81 3.41 -7.08 -14.01
N ASP A 82 4.04 -6.35 -14.92
CA ASP A 82 5.51 -6.26 -14.99
C ASP A 82 6.04 -5.23 -13.98
N ILE A 83 5.65 -5.39 -12.72
CA ILE A 83 5.99 -4.48 -11.63
C ILE A 83 6.45 -5.32 -10.44
N ILE A 84 7.50 -4.86 -9.77
CA ILE A 84 7.93 -5.41 -8.49
C ILE A 84 7.67 -4.39 -7.39
N THR A 85 7.34 -4.88 -6.21
CA THR A 85 7.22 -4.07 -5.00
C THR A 85 8.42 -4.35 -4.11
N VAL A 86 9.08 -3.28 -3.66
CA VAL A 86 10.18 -3.37 -2.71
C VAL A 86 9.69 -2.81 -1.38
N ASP A 87 9.79 -3.62 -0.33
CA ASP A 87 9.42 -3.24 1.03
C ASP A 87 10.69 -3.09 1.87
N CYS A 88 10.90 -1.91 2.45
CA CYS A 88 12.07 -1.61 3.26
C CYS A 88 11.64 -1.52 4.73
N ASP A 89 11.81 -2.61 5.45
CA ASP A 89 11.46 -2.69 6.87
C ASP A 89 12.60 -2.22 7.77
N ASP A 90 12.25 -1.87 9.00
CA ASP A 90 13.19 -1.52 10.08
C ASP A 90 14.14 -0.37 9.72
N MET A 91 13.68 0.54 8.88
CA MET A 91 14.47 1.70 8.49
C MET A 91 14.46 2.75 9.60
N PRO A 92 15.66 3.24 10.04
CA PRO A 92 15.70 4.36 10.97
C PRO A 92 15.00 5.61 10.41
N ALA A 93 14.23 6.30 11.25
CA ALA A 93 13.46 7.47 10.80
C ALA A 93 14.33 8.55 10.16
N GLU A 94 15.55 8.76 10.67
CA GLU A 94 16.50 9.75 10.14
C GLU A 94 17.02 9.40 8.76
N LYS A 95 16.94 8.13 8.34
CA LYS A 95 17.36 7.67 7.01
C LYS A 95 16.26 7.75 5.97
N LEU A 96 15.02 7.91 6.39
CA LEU A 96 13.85 7.85 5.52
C LEU A 96 13.88 8.88 4.37
N PRO A 97 14.23 10.16 4.61
CA PRO A 97 14.32 11.14 3.52
C PRO A 97 15.33 10.77 2.45
N GLU A 98 16.51 10.25 2.86
CA GLU A 98 17.56 9.81 1.95
C GLU A 98 17.10 8.65 1.08
N PHE A 99 16.48 7.62 1.66
CA PHE A 99 15.97 6.46 0.92
C PHE A 99 14.84 6.84 -0.02
N ARG A 100 13.96 7.74 0.39
CA ARG A 100 12.89 8.25 -0.50
C ARG A 100 13.47 8.98 -1.69
N GLN A 101 14.52 9.79 -1.48
CA GLN A 101 15.17 10.51 -2.56
C GLN A 101 15.81 9.53 -3.55
N LEU A 102 16.52 8.51 -3.07
CA LEU A 102 17.11 7.47 -3.90
C LEU A 102 16.05 6.73 -4.74
N ALA A 103 14.93 6.36 -4.12
CA ALA A 103 13.83 5.70 -4.82
C ALA A 103 13.23 6.61 -5.89
N ASN A 104 12.99 7.88 -5.57
CA ASN A 104 12.38 8.83 -6.50
C ASN A 104 13.32 9.21 -7.65
N ASP A 105 14.63 9.17 -7.43
CA ASP A 105 15.63 9.47 -8.47
C ASP A 105 15.87 8.29 -9.42
N CYS A 106 15.48 7.08 -9.04
CA CYS A 106 15.57 5.92 -9.91
C CYS A 106 14.53 6.03 -11.04
N PRO A 107 14.96 6.01 -12.32
CA PRO A 107 14.05 6.20 -13.45
C PRO A 107 13.01 5.09 -13.60
N ASP A 108 13.26 3.91 -13.01
CA ASP A 108 12.35 2.76 -13.07
C ASP A 108 11.32 2.75 -11.94
N THR A 109 11.37 3.70 -11.02
CA THR A 109 10.42 3.80 -9.91
C THR A 109 9.12 4.45 -10.37
N LEU A 110 8.01 3.70 -10.32
CA LEU A 110 6.67 4.24 -10.58
C LEU A 110 6.17 5.13 -9.45
N GLY A 111 6.50 4.78 -8.22
CA GLY A 111 6.09 5.55 -7.06
C GLY A 111 6.64 4.97 -5.77
N SER A 112 6.63 5.77 -4.73
CA SER A 112 7.04 5.37 -3.39
C SER A 112 6.14 6.05 -2.35
N PHE A 113 5.94 5.39 -1.23
CA PHE A 113 5.16 5.96 -0.12
C PHE A 113 5.61 5.37 1.21
N ILE A 114 5.22 6.04 2.28
CA ILE A 114 5.54 5.61 3.64
C ILE A 114 4.39 4.74 4.15
N SER A 115 4.73 3.57 4.70
CA SER A 115 3.75 2.67 5.31
C SER A 115 2.97 3.38 6.42
N PRO A 116 1.66 3.06 6.59
CA PRO A 116 0.86 3.62 7.69
C PRO A 116 1.45 3.39 9.08
N ARG A 117 2.20 2.31 9.27
CA ARG A 117 2.80 1.97 10.58
C ARG A 117 4.19 2.57 10.82
N MET A 118 4.66 3.42 9.97
CA MET A 118 5.93 4.12 10.21
C MET A 118 5.76 5.42 10.92
#